data_6b9303b7c36935fd5fd1843ebd7ec149
#
_entry.id   6b9303b7c36935fd5fd1843ebd7ec149
#
_cell.length_a   1.000
_cell.length_b   1.000
_cell.length_c   1.000
_cell.angle_alpha   90.00
_cell.angle_beta   90.00
_cell.angle_gamma   90.00
#
_symmetry.space_group_name_H-M   'P 1'
#
loop_
_entity.id
_entity.type
_entity.pdbx_description
1 polymer ?
#
loop_
_entity_poly.entity_id
_entity_poly.type
_entity_poly.pdbx_seq_one_letter_code
_entity_poly.pdbx_strand_id
1 'polypeptide(L)'
;DRIQDINKALLFYDEHTFGHSESVRNAYGLETWEQRSLKQSYAWEAYRHSGLLGEATMGILQSFVPKSDVPSIAVFNTLNWSYSGIAKAYVDHQILPKDKAFEIVDAAGNVIPAQAGESRSDGTYWSFYVKDVPALGYAQYYIKVKDAPRPEIQGATELKETHVENPW
;
A
#
# COMPACT_ATOMS: atom_id res chain seq x y z
N ASP A 1 11.65 17.43 15.39
CA ASP A 1 11.20 17.23 13.98
C ASP A 1 11.00 15.74 13.74
N ARG A 2 9.78 15.35 13.32
CA ARG A 2 9.40 13.93 13.15
C ARG A 2 10.36 13.15 12.25
N ILE A 3 10.87 13.75 11.18
CA ILE A 3 11.84 13.11 10.28
C ILE A 3 13.16 12.87 11.01
N GLN A 4 13.62 13.83 11.79
CA GLN A 4 14.84 13.67 12.58
C GLN A 4 14.69 12.59 13.65
N ASP A 5 13.52 12.51 14.30
CA ASP A 5 13.23 11.47 15.30
C ASP A 5 13.22 10.07 14.68
N ILE A 6 12.62 9.92 13.48
CA ILE A 6 12.65 8.68 12.70
C ILE A 6 14.09 8.30 12.34
N ASN A 7 14.85 9.23 11.79
CA ASN A 7 16.25 8.98 11.41
C ASN A 7 17.11 8.64 12.62
N LYS A 8 16.90 9.31 13.77
CA LYS A 8 17.61 9.01 15.01
C LYS A 8 17.30 7.58 15.48
N ALA A 9 16.04 7.16 15.44
CA ALA A 9 15.65 5.79 15.80
C ALA A 9 16.31 4.76 14.88
N LEU A 10 16.36 5.00 13.56
CA LEU A 10 17.04 4.12 12.61
C LEU A 10 18.54 4.04 12.88
N LEU A 11 19.21 5.17 13.16
CA LEU A 11 20.64 5.17 13.52
C LEU A 11 20.94 4.37 14.78
N PHE A 12 20.08 4.45 15.81
CA PHE A 12 20.23 3.63 17.00
C PHE A 12 19.95 2.16 16.76
N TYR A 13 19.05 1.83 15.83
CA TYR A 13 18.84 0.45 15.41
C TYR A 13 20.03 -0.12 14.65
N ASP A 14 20.60 0.64 13.72
CA ASP A 14 21.72 0.24 12.86
C ASP A 14 23.09 0.29 13.58
N GLU A 15 23.14 0.79 14.81
CA GLU A 15 24.35 0.81 15.58
C GLU A 15 24.94 -0.62 15.71
N HIS A 16 26.26 -0.76 15.51
CA HIS A 16 26.97 -2.03 15.30
C HIS A 16 26.89 -3.03 16.47
N THR A 17 26.52 -2.58 17.66
CA THR A 17 26.38 -3.45 18.85
C THR A 17 24.96 -4.03 18.98
N PHE A 18 24.32 -4.33 17.87
CA PHE A 18 23.04 -5.00 17.88
C PHE A 18 23.14 -6.37 18.57
N GLY A 19 22.53 -6.48 19.71
CA GLY A 19 22.57 -7.66 20.53
C GLY A 19 23.51 -7.52 21.74
N HIS A 20 23.49 -8.51 22.57
CA HIS A 20 24.25 -8.59 23.82
C HIS A 20 25.46 -9.52 23.63
N SER A 21 26.56 -9.30 24.38
CA SER A 21 27.78 -10.16 24.34
C SER A 21 27.46 -11.64 24.57
N GLU A 22 26.43 -11.92 25.35
CA GLU A 22 25.99 -13.30 25.67
C GLU A 22 24.96 -13.84 24.67
N SER A 23 24.62 -13.11 23.60
CA SER A 23 23.59 -13.50 22.63
C SER A 23 23.87 -14.84 21.92
N VAL A 24 25.13 -15.25 21.85
CA VAL A 24 25.55 -16.55 21.29
C VAL A 24 25.55 -17.65 22.35
N ARG A 25 26.01 -17.37 23.58
CA ARG A 25 26.15 -18.36 24.65
C ARG A 25 24.85 -18.57 25.41
N ASN A 26 24.10 -17.50 25.62
CA ASN A 26 22.83 -17.48 26.37
C ASN A 26 21.73 -16.73 25.61
N ALA A 27 21.41 -17.24 24.44
CA ALA A 27 20.43 -16.60 23.53
C ALA A 27 19.05 -16.37 24.15
N TYR A 28 18.68 -17.16 25.13
CA TYR A 28 17.39 -17.11 25.82
C TYR A 28 17.45 -16.51 27.23
N GLY A 29 18.63 -16.00 27.64
CA GLY A 29 18.78 -15.31 28.92
C GLY A 29 18.00 -14.00 28.95
N LEU A 30 17.53 -13.63 30.14
CA LEU A 30 16.73 -12.41 30.34
C LEU A 30 17.44 -11.16 29.81
N GLU A 31 18.70 -10.97 30.16
CA GLU A 31 19.50 -9.81 29.72
C GLU A 31 19.63 -9.74 28.19
N THR A 32 19.80 -10.91 27.54
CA THR A 32 19.84 -10.99 26.07
C THR A 32 18.51 -10.56 25.44
N TRP A 33 17.41 -11.00 26.02
CA TRP A 33 16.07 -10.60 25.56
C TRP A 33 15.79 -9.13 25.80
N GLU A 34 16.18 -8.59 26.93
CA GLU A 34 16.03 -7.16 27.23
C GLU A 34 16.79 -6.28 26.24
N GLN A 35 18.05 -6.60 25.96
CA GLN A 35 18.89 -5.89 24.99
C GLN A 35 18.30 -5.99 23.58
N ARG A 36 17.89 -7.17 23.16
CA ARG A 36 17.25 -7.39 21.86
C ARG A 36 15.95 -6.59 21.74
N SER A 37 15.10 -6.65 22.75
CA SER A 37 13.82 -5.93 22.75
C SER A 37 14.04 -4.42 22.70
N LEU A 38 15.01 -3.90 23.43
CA LEU A 38 15.37 -2.49 23.38
C LEU A 38 15.84 -2.07 21.97
N LYS A 39 16.72 -2.84 21.36
CA LYS A 39 17.18 -2.55 19.98
C LYS A 39 16.06 -2.63 18.97
N GLN A 40 15.21 -3.64 19.05
CA GLN A 40 14.05 -3.77 18.15
C GLN A 40 13.04 -2.64 18.33
N SER A 41 12.92 -2.07 19.53
CA SER A 41 12.00 -0.96 19.77
C SER A 41 12.33 0.26 18.91
N TYR A 42 13.59 0.54 18.62
CA TYR A 42 13.98 1.64 17.71
C TYR A 42 13.45 1.44 16.29
N ALA A 43 13.52 0.22 15.75
CA ALA A 43 12.95 -0.08 14.43
C ALA A 43 11.43 0.10 14.42
N TRP A 44 10.75 -0.38 15.46
CA TRP A 44 9.30 -0.23 15.60
C TRP A 44 8.87 1.24 15.77
N GLU A 45 9.64 2.04 16.52
CA GLU A 45 9.42 3.48 16.64
C GLU A 45 9.55 4.18 15.28
N ALA A 46 10.62 3.89 14.54
CA ALA A 46 10.82 4.44 13.20
C ALA A 46 9.68 4.05 12.26
N TYR A 47 9.27 2.77 12.25
CA TYR A 47 8.17 2.27 11.45
C TYR A 47 6.85 2.97 11.79
N ARG A 48 6.50 3.04 13.08
CA ARG A 48 5.26 3.68 13.55
C ARG A 48 5.22 5.16 13.19
N HIS A 49 6.30 5.90 13.45
CA HIS A 49 6.36 7.33 13.17
C HIS A 49 6.36 7.65 11.68
N SER A 50 7.03 6.84 10.85
CA SER A 50 7.01 7.02 9.40
C SER A 50 5.63 6.75 8.82
N GLY A 51 4.92 5.72 9.29
CA GLY A 51 3.54 5.43 8.90
C GLY A 51 2.61 6.59 9.22
N LEU A 52 2.62 7.09 10.47
CA LEU A 52 1.81 8.24 10.88
C LEU A 52 2.14 9.53 10.10
N LEU A 53 3.42 9.73 9.79
CA LEU A 53 3.83 10.88 8.96
C LEU A 53 3.31 10.72 7.53
N GLY A 54 3.38 9.51 6.97
CA GLY A 54 2.84 9.19 5.65
C GLY A 54 1.34 9.46 5.57
N GLU A 55 0.55 8.96 6.52
CA GLU A 55 -0.89 9.21 6.60
C GLU A 55 -1.21 10.72 6.69
N ALA A 56 -0.53 11.45 7.57
CA ALA A 56 -0.72 12.89 7.70
C ALA A 56 -0.37 13.64 6.41
N THR A 57 0.70 13.23 5.72
CA THR A 57 1.13 13.82 4.46
C THR A 57 0.12 13.54 3.35
N MET A 58 -0.39 12.31 3.25
CA MET A 58 -1.43 11.96 2.27
C MET A 58 -2.72 12.74 2.51
N GLY A 59 -3.11 12.95 3.78
CA GLY A 59 -4.25 13.80 4.13
C GLY A 59 -4.09 15.25 3.64
N ILE A 60 -2.87 15.79 3.71
CA ILE A 60 -2.57 17.12 3.19
C ILE A 60 -2.60 17.12 1.65
N LEU A 61 -1.93 16.16 1.02
CA LEU A 61 -1.87 16.04 -0.45
C LEU A 61 -3.25 15.87 -1.08
N GLN A 62 -4.16 15.16 -0.41
CA GLN A 62 -5.54 15.00 -0.87
C GLN A 62 -6.25 16.34 -1.10
N SER A 63 -5.93 17.38 -0.34
CA SER A 63 -6.54 18.70 -0.48
C SER A 63 -6.19 19.41 -1.79
N PHE A 64 -5.12 18.98 -2.47
CA PHE A 64 -4.66 19.52 -3.75
C PHE A 64 -5.18 18.73 -4.95
N VAL A 65 -5.83 17.57 -4.73
CA VAL A 65 -6.43 16.79 -5.79
C VAL A 65 -7.79 17.43 -6.16
N PRO A 66 -8.05 17.69 -7.44
CA PRO A 66 -9.36 18.19 -7.88
C PRO A 66 -10.49 17.27 -7.44
N LYS A 67 -11.55 17.87 -6.91
CA LYS A 67 -12.77 17.12 -6.56
C LYS A 67 -13.43 16.57 -7.83
N SER A 68 -14.02 15.39 -7.70
CA SER A 68 -14.78 14.71 -8.75
C SER A 68 -16.19 14.44 -8.28
N ASP A 69 -17.15 14.45 -9.22
CA ASP A 69 -18.53 14.09 -8.96
C ASP A 69 -18.72 12.58 -8.73
N VAL A 70 -17.72 11.79 -9.09
CA VAL A 70 -17.67 10.34 -8.83
C VAL A 70 -16.50 10.01 -7.92
N PRO A 71 -16.57 8.92 -7.14
CA PRO A 71 -15.45 8.49 -6.31
C PRO A 71 -14.18 8.33 -7.14
N SER A 72 -13.06 8.81 -6.61
CA SER A 72 -11.79 8.75 -7.32
C SER A 72 -10.63 8.36 -6.39
N ILE A 73 -9.59 7.80 -6.99
CA ILE A 73 -8.35 7.40 -6.34
C ILE A 73 -7.22 8.24 -6.95
N ALA A 74 -6.49 8.98 -6.11
CA ALA A 74 -5.28 9.66 -6.54
C ALA A 74 -4.06 8.80 -6.19
N VAL A 75 -3.24 8.51 -7.19
CA VAL A 75 -1.97 7.77 -7.02
C VAL A 75 -0.82 8.75 -7.16
N PHE A 76 -0.13 9.00 -6.05
CA PHE A 76 1.03 9.89 -5.99
C PHE A 76 2.32 9.12 -6.27
N ASN A 77 3.12 9.65 -7.18
CA ASN A 77 4.46 9.17 -7.47
C ASN A 77 5.49 10.06 -6.79
N THR A 78 6.19 9.53 -5.80
CA THR A 78 7.24 10.24 -5.07
C THR A 78 8.63 10.10 -5.69
N LEU A 79 8.74 9.35 -6.80
CA LEU A 79 9.99 9.15 -7.54
C LEU A 79 10.23 10.32 -8.49
N ASN A 80 11.49 10.55 -8.83
CA ASN A 80 11.91 11.57 -9.80
C ASN A 80 11.88 11.09 -11.27
N TRP A 81 11.19 9.97 -11.53
CA TRP A 81 10.90 9.45 -12.87
C TRP A 81 9.46 8.97 -12.96
N SER A 82 8.93 8.82 -14.17
CA SER A 82 7.58 8.29 -14.39
C SER A 82 7.46 6.85 -13.88
N TYR A 83 6.34 6.53 -13.26
CA TYR A 83 6.07 5.22 -12.68
C TYR A 83 4.91 4.52 -13.40
N SER A 84 5.13 3.26 -13.74
CA SER A 84 4.07 2.34 -14.16
C SER A 84 4.17 1.06 -13.33
N GLY A 85 3.05 0.55 -12.83
CA GLY A 85 3.04 -0.62 -11.96
C GLY A 85 1.70 -0.86 -11.28
N ILE A 86 1.72 -1.66 -10.22
CA ILE A 86 0.50 -1.96 -9.45
C ILE A 86 0.36 -0.95 -8.32
N ALA A 87 -0.80 -0.28 -8.28
CA ALA A 87 -1.26 0.48 -7.12
C ALA A 87 -2.28 -0.36 -6.33
N LYS A 88 -2.33 -0.14 -5.02
CA LYS A 88 -3.28 -0.80 -4.12
C LYS A 88 -4.05 0.27 -3.35
N ALA A 89 -5.37 0.18 -3.35
CA ALA A 89 -6.25 1.07 -2.59
C ALA A 89 -7.28 0.27 -1.80
N TYR A 90 -7.60 0.74 -0.60
CA TYR A 90 -8.74 0.25 0.17
C TYR A 90 -9.96 1.08 -0.20
N VAL A 91 -11.04 0.42 -0.59
CA VAL A 91 -12.29 1.09 -0.99
C VAL A 91 -13.42 0.57 -0.12
N ASP A 92 -14.09 1.50 0.58
CA ASP A 92 -15.25 1.24 1.42
C ASP A 92 -16.41 0.68 0.58
N HIS A 93 -17.17 -0.26 1.14
CA HIS A 93 -18.34 -0.86 0.47
C HIS A 93 -19.51 0.13 0.28
N GLN A 94 -19.51 1.26 0.98
CA GLN A 94 -20.44 2.35 0.72
C GLN A 94 -20.13 3.06 -0.62
N ILE A 95 -18.85 3.08 -1.00
CA ILE A 95 -18.38 3.66 -2.26
C ILE A 95 -18.47 2.62 -3.38
N LEU A 96 -18.03 1.38 -3.12
CA LEU A 96 -18.04 0.29 -4.07
C LEU A 96 -18.70 -0.96 -3.46
N PRO A 97 -20.03 -1.10 -3.61
CA PRO A 97 -20.77 -2.25 -3.11
C PRO A 97 -20.24 -3.58 -3.64
N LYS A 98 -20.29 -4.64 -2.81
CA LYS A 98 -19.74 -5.96 -3.16
C LYS A 98 -20.45 -6.61 -4.35
N ASP A 99 -21.73 -6.36 -4.48
CA ASP A 99 -22.65 -6.97 -5.47
C ASP A 99 -22.74 -6.19 -6.78
N LYS A 100 -22.24 -4.95 -6.85
CA LYS A 100 -22.34 -4.10 -8.04
C LYS A 100 -21.13 -4.27 -8.96
N ALA A 101 -21.41 -4.25 -10.25
CA ALA A 101 -20.38 -4.10 -11.28
C ALA A 101 -19.77 -2.70 -11.23
N PHE A 102 -18.52 -2.58 -11.62
CA PHE A 102 -17.83 -1.30 -11.67
C PHE A 102 -16.72 -1.32 -12.72
N GLU A 103 -16.24 -0.14 -13.04
CA GLU A 103 -15.01 0.08 -13.82
C GLU A 103 -14.14 1.10 -13.08
N ILE A 104 -12.83 0.88 -13.08
CA ILE A 104 -11.86 1.91 -12.78
C ILE A 104 -11.40 2.47 -14.12
N VAL A 105 -11.47 3.79 -14.30
CA VAL A 105 -11.03 4.44 -15.54
C VAL A 105 -9.99 5.51 -15.24
N ASP A 106 -9.06 5.71 -16.16
CA ASP A 106 -8.11 6.83 -16.11
C ASP A 106 -8.78 8.16 -16.54
N ALA A 107 -8.01 9.25 -16.54
CA ALA A 107 -8.48 10.57 -16.95
C ALA A 107 -8.90 10.66 -18.44
N ALA A 108 -8.39 9.76 -19.28
CA ALA A 108 -8.77 9.67 -20.70
C ALA A 108 -10.01 8.79 -20.92
N GLY A 109 -10.52 8.13 -19.86
CA GLY A 109 -11.67 7.24 -19.93
C GLY A 109 -11.34 5.79 -20.27
N ASN A 110 -10.06 5.41 -20.33
CA ASN A 110 -9.66 4.04 -20.56
C ASN A 110 -9.93 3.18 -19.31
N VAL A 111 -10.51 2.01 -19.52
CA VAL A 111 -10.77 1.06 -18.44
C VAL A 111 -9.46 0.41 -17.97
N ILE A 112 -9.24 0.45 -16.68
CA ILE A 112 -8.07 -0.11 -16.01
C ILE A 112 -8.47 -1.43 -15.34
N PRO A 113 -7.79 -2.54 -15.65
CA PRO A 113 -8.04 -3.82 -14.96
C PRO A 113 -7.80 -3.69 -13.46
N ALA A 114 -8.73 -4.22 -12.66
CA ALA A 114 -8.65 -4.22 -11.22
C ALA A 114 -8.94 -5.61 -10.65
N GLN A 115 -8.20 -6.00 -9.64
CA GLN A 115 -8.32 -7.27 -8.94
C GLN A 115 -8.63 -7.04 -7.47
N ALA A 116 -9.65 -7.74 -6.96
CA ALA A 116 -9.93 -7.78 -5.53
C ALA A 116 -8.83 -8.55 -4.79
N GLY A 117 -8.38 -7.99 -3.69
CA GLY A 117 -7.53 -8.66 -2.70
C GLY A 117 -8.31 -9.01 -1.44
N GLU A 118 -7.69 -8.77 -0.29
CA GLU A 118 -8.30 -8.98 1.01
C GLU A 118 -9.54 -8.10 1.21
N SER A 119 -10.62 -8.70 1.71
CA SER A 119 -11.87 -8.02 2.02
C SER A 119 -12.10 -8.00 3.53
N ARG A 120 -12.53 -6.86 4.04
CA ARG A 120 -12.98 -6.67 5.43
C ARG A 120 -14.51 -6.52 5.47
N SER A 121 -15.05 -6.29 6.65
CA SER A 121 -16.50 -6.06 6.83
C SER A 121 -16.98 -4.81 6.09
N ASP A 122 -16.17 -3.77 6.09
CA ASP A 122 -16.47 -2.40 5.64
C ASP A 122 -15.87 -2.03 4.28
N GLY A 123 -14.90 -2.79 3.77
CA GLY A 123 -14.23 -2.46 2.50
C GLY A 123 -13.39 -3.60 1.94
N THR A 124 -12.88 -3.39 0.74
CA THR A 124 -12.01 -4.32 0.02
C THR A 124 -10.76 -3.62 -0.48
N TYR A 125 -9.60 -4.29 -0.38
CA TYR A 125 -8.39 -3.86 -1.06
C TYR A 125 -8.47 -4.21 -2.54
N TRP A 126 -8.20 -3.23 -3.39
CA TRP A 126 -8.15 -3.39 -4.84
C TRP A 126 -6.75 -3.11 -5.36
N SER A 127 -6.23 -4.02 -6.16
CA SER A 127 -5.00 -3.84 -6.93
C SER A 127 -5.36 -3.49 -8.36
N PHE A 128 -4.76 -2.45 -8.94
CA PHE A 128 -4.99 -2.01 -10.31
C PHE A 128 -3.70 -1.49 -10.93
N TYR A 129 -3.60 -1.62 -12.25
CA TYR A 129 -2.41 -1.19 -12.97
C TYR A 129 -2.48 0.31 -13.26
N VAL A 130 -1.44 1.04 -12.86
CA VAL A 130 -1.27 2.45 -13.18
C VAL A 130 -0.17 2.62 -14.22
N LYS A 131 -0.35 3.55 -15.15
CA LYS A 131 0.58 3.78 -16.25
C LYS A 131 1.02 5.22 -16.29
N ASP A 132 2.32 5.43 -16.48
CA ASP A 132 2.94 6.72 -16.73
C ASP A 132 2.56 7.81 -15.70
N VAL A 133 2.45 7.43 -14.41
CA VAL A 133 2.25 8.41 -13.33
C VAL A 133 3.45 9.34 -13.30
N PRO A 134 3.29 10.66 -13.51
CA PRO A 134 4.41 11.57 -13.72
C PRO A 134 5.34 11.64 -12.51
N ALA A 135 6.61 11.91 -12.75
CA ALA A 135 7.61 12.13 -11.71
C ALA A 135 7.19 13.23 -10.74
N LEU A 136 7.32 12.98 -9.41
CA LEU A 136 6.93 13.93 -8.34
C LEU A 136 5.51 14.51 -8.51
N GLY A 137 4.62 13.69 -9.11
CA GLY A 137 3.26 14.09 -9.44
C GLY A 137 2.24 13.04 -9.04
N TYR A 138 1.06 13.10 -9.63
CA TYR A 138 0.01 12.12 -9.40
C TYR A 138 -0.81 11.86 -10.67
N ALA A 139 -1.55 10.75 -10.66
CA ALA A 139 -2.61 10.45 -11.61
C ALA A 139 -3.90 10.15 -10.85
N GLN A 140 -5.05 10.53 -11.43
CA GLN A 140 -6.37 10.33 -10.83
C GLN A 140 -7.14 9.29 -11.62
N TYR A 141 -7.75 8.34 -10.91
CA TYR A 141 -8.56 7.25 -11.45
C TYR A 141 -9.96 7.34 -10.86
N TYR A 142 -10.98 7.06 -11.66
CA TYR A 142 -12.38 7.24 -11.31
C TYR A 142 -13.08 5.90 -11.19
N ILE A 143 -13.87 5.71 -10.12
CA ILE A 143 -14.64 4.50 -9.88
C ILE A 143 -16.06 4.75 -10.41
N LYS A 144 -16.42 4.06 -11.48
CA LYS A 144 -17.76 4.09 -12.09
C LYS A 144 -18.53 2.85 -11.67
N VAL A 145 -19.38 2.98 -10.66
CA VAL A 145 -20.29 1.91 -10.23
C VAL A 145 -21.44 1.81 -11.23
N LYS A 146 -21.76 0.59 -11.67
CA LYS A 146 -22.84 0.29 -12.61
C LYS A 146 -24.04 -0.29 -11.88
N ASP A 147 -25.23 0.03 -12.33
CA ASP A 147 -26.45 -0.61 -11.81
C ASP A 147 -26.67 -1.98 -12.46
N ALA A 148 -25.72 -2.86 -12.22
CA ALA A 148 -25.71 -4.23 -12.69
C ALA A 148 -24.99 -5.12 -11.65
N PRO A 149 -25.31 -6.40 -11.56
CA PRO A 149 -24.60 -7.31 -10.68
C PRO A 149 -23.14 -7.42 -11.12
N ARG A 150 -22.26 -7.65 -10.13
CA ARG A 150 -20.84 -7.89 -10.40
C ARG A 150 -20.70 -9.20 -11.19
N PRO A 151 -20.02 -9.19 -12.35
CA PRO A 151 -19.77 -10.43 -13.08
C PRO A 151 -18.86 -11.35 -12.26
N GLU A 152 -19.08 -12.63 -12.36
CA GLU A 152 -18.16 -13.63 -11.82
C GLU A 152 -16.84 -13.54 -12.58
N ILE A 153 -15.73 -13.28 -11.87
CA ILE A 153 -14.42 -13.14 -12.49
C ILE A 153 -13.94 -14.53 -12.86
N GLN A 154 -13.99 -14.87 -14.14
CA GLN A 154 -13.22 -16.01 -14.65
C GLN A 154 -11.76 -15.59 -14.64
N GLY A 155 -10.94 -16.31 -13.86
CA GLY A 155 -9.51 -16.07 -13.81
C GLY A 155 -8.87 -16.20 -15.19
N ALA A 156 -8.06 -15.21 -15.58
CA ALA A 156 -7.26 -15.28 -16.80
C ALA A 156 -6.08 -16.27 -16.69
N THR A 157 -5.96 -16.95 -15.56
CA THR A 157 -4.88 -17.87 -15.25
C THR A 157 -5.40 -19.30 -15.23
N GLU A 158 -4.80 -20.16 -16.02
CA GLU A 158 -5.06 -21.60 -15.98
C GLU A 158 -4.13 -22.28 -14.97
N LEU A 159 -4.71 -23.06 -14.05
CA LEU A 159 -3.98 -23.95 -13.15
C LEU A 159 -3.83 -25.33 -13.81
N LYS A 160 -2.59 -25.71 -14.11
CA LYS A 160 -2.24 -27.06 -14.56
C LYS A 160 -1.51 -27.80 -13.43
N GLU A 161 -1.45 -29.12 -13.49
CA GLU A 161 -0.86 -29.95 -12.41
C GLU A 161 0.59 -29.52 -12.05
N THR A 162 1.34 -28.99 -12.98
CA THR A 162 2.78 -28.69 -12.81
C THR A 162 3.13 -27.22 -12.93
N HIS A 163 2.24 -26.38 -13.42
CA HIS A 163 2.52 -24.94 -13.63
C HIS A 163 1.24 -24.11 -13.75
N VAL A 164 1.43 -22.80 -13.61
CA VAL A 164 0.39 -21.79 -13.79
C VAL A 164 0.69 -21.03 -15.06
N GLU A 165 -0.27 -20.96 -15.96
CA GLU A 165 -0.16 -20.18 -17.21
C GLU A 165 -1.15 -19.01 -17.18
N ASN A 166 -0.75 -17.90 -17.77
CA ASN A 166 -1.62 -16.80 -18.12
C ASN A 166 -1.26 -16.28 -19.51
N PRO A 167 -2.15 -15.53 -20.18
CA PRO A 167 -1.93 -15.05 -21.54
C PRO A 167 -0.95 -13.87 -21.66
N TRP A 168 -0.30 -13.43 -20.56
CA TRP A 168 0.60 -12.28 -20.51
C TRP A 168 2.07 -12.70 -20.37
#